data_a6be09505a1f00acd7f8e32b0d14d2b6
#
_entry.id   a6be09505a1f00acd7f8e32b0d14d2b6
#
_cell.length_a   1.000
_cell.length_b   1.000
_cell.length_c   1.000
_cell.angle_alpha   90.00
_cell.angle_beta   90.00
_cell.angle_gamma   90.00
#
_symmetry.space_group_name_H-M   'P 1'
#
loop_
_entity.id
_entity.type
_entity.pdbx_description
1 polymer ?
#
loop_
_entity_poly.entity_id
_entity_poly.type
_entity_poly.pdbx_seq_one_letter_code
_entity_poly.pdbx_strand_id
1 'polypeptide(L)'
;MPQQIELQNITLQAGGPLVNGISLALKRGRVLALVGSSGSGKSLTCAAALGVLPPGVRQTSGMILADGQPVTPGELRGIKVATIMQNPRSAFNPLLTMATHARETCRALGKPADDATLIATLEAAGLEQAERVLKLYPFEMSGGMLQRMMIAMALLCDAPFIVADEPTTDLDAVAQARILDLLADIMQNRAPGMLLVTHDMGVVARLADEVAVMDNGSIVEQGGVDTLFSAPQHTVTRSLVAAHLALYGMELTS
;
A
#
# COMPACT_ATOMS: atom_id res chain seq x y z
N MET A 1 -7.45 4.44 18.77
CA MET A 1 -7.09 4.17 17.37
C MET A 1 -7.92 3.00 16.89
N PRO A 2 -8.45 3.00 15.67
CA PRO A 2 -9.29 1.92 15.18
C PRO A 2 -8.51 0.60 15.07
N GLN A 3 -9.23 -0.52 15.29
CA GLN A 3 -8.69 -1.87 15.13
C GLN A 3 -8.96 -2.44 13.75
N GLN A 4 -9.96 -1.87 13.05
CA GLN A 4 -10.38 -2.31 11.72
C GLN A 4 -10.83 -1.14 10.87
N ILE A 5 -10.52 -1.20 9.57
CA ILE A 5 -11.11 -0.35 8.53
C ILE A 5 -11.79 -1.27 7.53
N GLU A 6 -13.03 -0.96 7.19
CA GLU A 6 -13.83 -1.72 6.23
C GLU A 6 -14.25 -0.83 5.06
N LEU A 7 -14.04 -1.33 3.86
CA LEU A 7 -14.70 -0.85 2.65
C LEU A 7 -15.95 -1.72 2.45
N GLN A 8 -17.12 -1.12 2.35
CA GLN A 8 -18.37 -1.86 2.16
C GLN A 8 -19.05 -1.46 0.87
N ASN A 9 -19.20 -2.42 -0.06
CA ASN A 9 -19.91 -2.30 -1.32
C ASN A 9 -19.48 -1.10 -2.17
N ILE A 10 -18.17 -0.81 -2.20
CA ILE A 10 -17.61 0.29 -2.98
C ILE A 10 -17.82 0.05 -4.47
N THR A 11 -18.53 0.96 -5.13
CA THR A 11 -18.77 0.94 -6.57
C THR A 11 -18.28 2.23 -7.20
N LEU A 12 -17.46 2.11 -8.25
CA LEU A 12 -16.87 3.23 -8.96
C LEU A 12 -17.24 3.18 -10.45
N GLN A 13 -17.47 4.36 -11.04
CA GLN A 13 -17.83 4.48 -12.45
C GLN A 13 -17.13 5.69 -13.10
N ALA A 14 -16.80 5.53 -14.41
CA ALA A 14 -16.39 6.62 -15.30
C ALA A 14 -16.87 6.30 -16.71
N GLY A 15 -18.07 6.74 -17.08
CA GLY A 15 -18.71 6.36 -18.36
C GLY A 15 -19.15 4.90 -18.44
N GLY A 16 -18.70 4.06 -17.51
CA GLY A 16 -19.01 2.65 -17.32
C GLY A 16 -18.52 2.16 -15.96
N PRO A 17 -18.85 0.91 -15.58
CA PRO A 17 -18.42 0.35 -14.30
C PRO A 17 -16.91 0.11 -14.30
N LEU A 18 -16.22 0.51 -13.23
CA LEU A 18 -14.78 0.31 -13.01
C LEU A 18 -14.52 -0.59 -11.79
N VAL A 19 -15.33 -0.44 -10.75
CA VAL A 19 -15.28 -1.23 -9.52
C VAL A 19 -16.71 -1.55 -9.11
N ASN A 20 -16.99 -2.81 -8.79
CA ASN A 20 -18.35 -3.33 -8.65
C ASN A 20 -18.56 -3.94 -7.25
N GLY A 21 -19.03 -3.15 -6.29
CA GLY A 21 -19.44 -3.63 -4.98
C GLY A 21 -18.33 -4.27 -4.15
N ILE A 22 -17.12 -3.72 -4.19
CA ILE A 22 -15.97 -4.24 -3.45
C ILE A 22 -16.19 -4.09 -1.95
N SER A 23 -15.97 -5.18 -1.20
CA SER A 23 -15.93 -5.18 0.25
C SER A 23 -14.63 -5.80 0.73
N LEU A 24 -13.89 -5.06 1.56
CA LEU A 24 -12.60 -5.47 2.12
C LEU A 24 -12.51 -5.03 3.58
N ALA A 25 -11.84 -5.82 4.41
CA ALA A 25 -11.61 -5.50 5.81
C ALA A 25 -10.12 -5.53 6.13
N LEU A 26 -9.57 -4.39 6.54
CA LEU A 26 -8.20 -4.24 7.01
C LEU A 26 -8.20 -4.33 8.53
N LYS A 27 -7.39 -5.23 9.09
CA LYS A 27 -7.24 -5.43 10.54
C LYS A 27 -5.85 -5.02 11.00
N ARG A 28 -5.72 -4.39 12.17
CA ARG A 28 -4.41 -4.09 12.74
C ARG A 28 -3.57 -5.35 12.92
N GLY A 29 -2.26 -5.23 12.67
CA GLY A 29 -1.32 -6.33 12.77
C GLY A 29 -1.46 -7.39 11.66
N ARG A 30 -2.27 -7.13 10.62
CA ARG A 30 -2.48 -8.04 9.51
C ARG A 30 -2.22 -7.36 8.16
N VAL A 31 -1.72 -8.13 7.22
CA VAL A 31 -1.52 -7.72 5.84
C VAL A 31 -2.59 -8.37 4.96
N LEU A 32 -3.45 -7.56 4.37
CA LEU A 32 -4.35 -7.97 3.30
C LEU A 32 -3.73 -7.60 1.96
N ALA A 33 -3.40 -8.59 1.14
CA ALA A 33 -2.96 -8.35 -0.23
C ALA A 33 -4.16 -8.21 -1.17
N LEU A 34 -4.16 -7.19 -2.02
CA LEU A 34 -5.10 -7.03 -3.12
C LEU A 34 -4.35 -7.27 -4.44
N VAL A 35 -4.63 -8.39 -5.07
CA VAL A 35 -3.93 -8.85 -6.29
C VAL A 35 -4.87 -8.91 -7.49
N GLY A 36 -4.30 -8.95 -8.68
CA GLY A 36 -5.06 -9.07 -9.94
C GLY A 36 -4.30 -8.47 -11.10
N SER A 37 -4.79 -8.68 -12.32
CA SER A 37 -4.21 -8.14 -13.54
C SER A 37 -4.17 -6.60 -13.55
N SER A 38 -3.33 -6.02 -14.40
CA SER A 38 -3.35 -4.57 -14.66
C SER A 38 -4.74 -4.16 -15.15
N GLY A 39 -5.25 -3.04 -14.63
CA GLY A 39 -6.59 -2.55 -14.98
C GLY A 39 -7.75 -3.23 -14.24
N SER A 40 -7.52 -4.20 -13.34
CA SER A 40 -8.62 -4.85 -12.59
C SER A 40 -9.32 -3.93 -11.57
N GLY A 41 -8.79 -2.72 -11.28
CA GLY A 41 -9.41 -1.75 -10.37
C GLY A 41 -8.74 -1.59 -9.01
N LYS A 42 -7.60 -2.26 -8.74
CA LYS A 42 -6.89 -2.24 -7.45
C LYS A 42 -6.55 -0.83 -6.96
N SER A 43 -5.82 -0.06 -7.76
CA SER A 43 -5.42 1.32 -7.39
C SER A 43 -6.62 2.26 -7.28
N LEU A 44 -7.70 2.02 -8.07
CA LEU A 44 -8.94 2.78 -7.93
C LEU A 44 -9.65 2.46 -6.61
N THR A 45 -9.62 1.21 -6.16
CA THR A 45 -10.16 0.80 -4.85
C THR A 45 -9.40 1.51 -3.72
N CYS A 46 -8.06 1.58 -3.80
CA CYS A 46 -7.24 2.36 -2.86
C CYS A 46 -7.55 3.86 -2.91
N ALA A 47 -7.67 4.41 -4.12
CA ALA A 47 -8.01 5.83 -4.31
C ALA A 47 -9.38 6.18 -3.72
N ALA A 48 -10.37 5.28 -3.83
CA ALA A 48 -11.68 5.43 -3.21
C ALA A 48 -11.57 5.44 -1.68
N ALA A 49 -10.83 4.50 -1.10
CA ALA A 49 -10.60 4.43 0.35
C ALA A 49 -9.98 5.73 0.88
N LEU A 50 -9.12 6.36 0.10
CA LEU A 50 -8.44 7.61 0.47
C LEU A 50 -9.18 8.88 0.01
N GLY A 51 -10.24 8.76 -0.77
CA GLY A 51 -10.99 9.89 -1.35
C GLY A 51 -10.18 10.73 -2.33
N VAL A 52 -9.29 10.10 -3.09
CA VAL A 52 -8.42 10.75 -4.09
C VAL A 52 -8.69 10.18 -5.49
N LEU A 53 -9.96 10.01 -5.83
CA LEU A 53 -10.36 9.49 -7.13
C LEU A 53 -9.86 10.38 -8.27
N PRO A 54 -9.40 9.78 -9.38
CA PRO A 54 -9.03 10.52 -10.58
C PRO A 54 -10.21 11.33 -11.15
N PRO A 55 -9.92 12.42 -11.91
CA PRO A 55 -10.96 13.18 -12.59
C PRO A 55 -11.84 12.30 -13.46
N GLY A 56 -13.17 12.48 -13.38
CA GLY A 56 -14.16 11.70 -14.13
C GLY A 56 -14.58 10.39 -13.46
N VAL A 57 -13.86 9.89 -12.45
CA VAL A 57 -14.26 8.72 -11.66
C VAL A 57 -15.13 9.17 -10.49
N ARG A 58 -16.26 8.50 -10.27
CA ARG A 58 -17.17 8.77 -9.15
C ARG A 58 -17.48 7.50 -8.39
N GLN A 59 -17.55 7.62 -7.07
CA GLN A 59 -18.14 6.59 -6.22
C GLN A 59 -19.66 6.73 -6.27
N THR A 60 -20.35 5.66 -6.66
CA THR A 60 -21.83 5.64 -6.81
C THR A 60 -22.52 4.93 -5.67
N SER A 61 -21.80 4.04 -4.97
CA SER A 61 -22.31 3.38 -3.77
C SER A 61 -21.17 2.96 -2.83
N GLY A 62 -21.56 2.49 -1.65
CA GLY A 62 -20.66 2.00 -0.62
C GLY A 62 -20.24 3.06 0.39
N MET A 63 -19.61 2.58 1.45
CA MET A 63 -19.13 3.41 2.56
C MET A 63 -17.84 2.83 3.15
N ILE A 64 -17.17 3.66 3.93
CA ILE A 64 -15.97 3.25 4.67
C ILE A 64 -16.30 3.33 6.16
N LEU A 65 -15.95 2.28 6.88
CA LEU A 65 -16.15 2.20 8.32
C LEU A 65 -14.81 2.09 9.04
N ALA A 66 -14.71 2.68 10.22
CA ALA A 66 -13.64 2.43 11.19
C ALA A 66 -14.30 1.91 12.47
N ASP A 67 -13.98 0.67 12.84
CA ASP A 67 -14.63 -0.05 13.95
C ASP A 67 -16.18 0.00 13.89
N GLY A 68 -16.73 -0.22 12.70
CA GLY A 68 -18.16 -0.23 12.43
C GLY A 68 -18.82 1.17 12.35
N GLN A 69 -18.06 2.25 12.52
CA GLN A 69 -18.58 3.63 12.42
C GLN A 69 -18.21 4.24 11.06
N PRO A 70 -19.18 4.86 10.36
CA PRO A 70 -18.89 5.55 9.10
C PRO A 70 -17.84 6.65 9.29
N VAL A 71 -16.88 6.68 8.36
CA VAL A 71 -15.83 7.70 8.32
C VAL A 71 -15.68 8.27 6.92
N THR A 72 -15.31 9.52 6.84
CA THR A 72 -14.98 10.16 5.56
C THR A 72 -13.53 9.88 5.18
N PRO A 73 -13.20 9.86 3.88
CA PRO A 73 -11.80 9.72 3.45
C PRO A 73 -10.87 10.80 4.03
N GLY A 74 -11.37 12.01 4.28
CA GLY A 74 -10.60 13.09 4.90
C GLY A 74 -10.16 12.77 6.34
N GLU A 75 -10.97 12.01 7.09
CA GLU A 75 -10.64 11.55 8.44
C GLU A 75 -9.64 10.39 8.45
N LEU A 76 -9.45 9.73 7.30
CA LEU A 76 -8.51 8.61 7.15
C LEU A 76 -7.12 9.10 6.80
N ARG A 77 -6.99 9.97 5.77
CA ARG A 77 -5.71 10.34 5.16
C ARG A 77 -4.73 10.94 6.16
N GLY A 78 -3.55 10.34 6.26
CA GLY A 78 -2.45 10.78 7.10
C GLY A 78 -2.67 10.60 8.60
N ILE A 79 -3.92 10.43 9.05
CA ILE A 79 -4.28 10.30 10.48
C ILE A 79 -4.50 8.84 10.86
N LYS A 80 -5.39 8.14 10.14
CA LYS A 80 -5.70 6.73 10.37
C LYS A 80 -5.04 5.82 9.34
N VAL A 81 -4.76 6.34 8.14
CA VAL A 81 -4.15 5.61 7.03
C VAL A 81 -3.00 6.42 6.45
N ALA A 82 -1.79 5.86 6.49
CA ALA A 82 -0.64 6.35 5.73
C ALA A 82 -0.61 5.68 4.36
N THR A 83 0.06 6.31 3.38
CA THR A 83 0.09 5.79 2.01
C THR A 83 1.53 5.68 1.50
N ILE A 84 1.85 4.54 0.90
CA ILE A 84 3.06 4.30 0.11
C ILE A 84 2.59 4.13 -1.35
N MET A 85 2.94 5.08 -2.22
CA MET A 85 2.45 5.13 -3.60
C MET A 85 3.37 4.35 -4.55
N GLN A 86 2.83 3.92 -5.67
CA GLN A 86 3.54 3.18 -6.71
C GLN A 86 4.72 3.96 -7.30
N ASN A 87 4.56 5.25 -7.55
CA ASN A 87 5.61 6.08 -8.15
C ASN A 87 6.10 7.15 -7.16
N PRO A 88 7.23 6.88 -6.46
CA PRO A 88 7.76 7.83 -5.48
C PRO A 88 8.23 9.14 -6.13
N ARG A 89 8.66 9.14 -7.40
CA ARG A 89 9.10 10.37 -8.09
C ARG A 89 7.96 11.38 -8.24
N SER A 90 6.73 10.92 -8.47
CA SER A 90 5.58 11.79 -8.61
C SER A 90 5.01 12.31 -7.28
N ALA A 91 5.42 11.71 -6.16
CA ALA A 91 4.94 12.08 -4.83
C ALA A 91 5.65 13.32 -4.25
N PHE A 92 6.85 13.61 -4.74
CA PHE A 92 7.67 14.70 -4.22
C PHE A 92 7.75 15.88 -5.20
N ASN A 93 7.59 17.11 -4.67
CA ASN A 93 7.86 18.31 -5.44
C ASN A 93 9.38 18.42 -5.70
N PRO A 94 9.84 18.43 -6.98
CA PRO A 94 11.26 18.44 -7.31
C PRO A 94 12.01 19.71 -6.87
N LEU A 95 11.29 20.77 -6.54
CA LEU A 95 11.85 22.06 -6.11
C LEU A 95 12.06 22.18 -4.60
N LEU A 96 11.65 21.16 -3.83
CA LEU A 96 11.75 21.14 -2.37
C LEU A 96 12.70 20.05 -1.90
N THR A 97 13.45 20.33 -0.84
CA THR A 97 14.32 19.32 -0.20
C THR A 97 13.50 18.28 0.58
N MET A 98 14.09 17.12 0.85
CA MET A 98 13.45 16.08 1.66
C MET A 98 13.12 16.57 3.07
N ALA A 99 13.95 17.44 3.67
CA ALA A 99 13.64 18.08 4.94
C ALA A 99 12.35 18.92 4.87
N THR A 100 12.15 19.64 3.79
CA THR A 100 10.93 20.45 3.60
C THR A 100 9.71 19.55 3.53
N HIS A 101 9.75 18.49 2.72
CA HIS A 101 8.65 17.51 2.63
C HIS A 101 8.33 16.89 3.99
N ALA A 102 9.36 16.45 4.74
CA ALA A 102 9.18 15.85 6.05
C ALA A 102 8.54 16.84 7.05
N ARG A 103 9.03 18.08 7.09
CA ARG A 103 8.50 19.13 7.99
C ARG A 103 7.07 19.53 7.61
N GLU A 104 6.74 19.62 6.31
CA GLU A 104 5.38 19.91 5.86
C GLU A 104 4.41 18.78 6.25
N THR A 105 4.85 17.51 6.11
CA THR A 105 4.06 16.36 6.57
C THR A 105 3.80 16.43 8.07
N CYS A 106 4.83 16.63 8.89
CA CYS A 106 4.67 16.78 10.33
C CYS A 106 3.75 17.95 10.68
N ARG A 107 3.92 19.12 10.03
CA ARG A 107 3.06 20.30 10.25
C ARG A 107 1.59 20.01 9.93
N ALA A 108 1.33 19.33 8.80
CA ALA A 108 -0.04 18.96 8.40
C ALA A 108 -0.71 18.02 9.43
N LEU A 109 0.09 17.23 10.14
CA LEU A 109 -0.35 16.28 11.16
C LEU A 109 -0.36 16.88 12.59
N GLY A 110 0.07 18.13 12.75
CA GLY A 110 0.23 18.74 14.08
C GLY A 110 1.32 18.09 14.94
N LYS A 111 2.33 17.45 14.32
CA LYS A 111 3.41 16.72 14.97
C LYS A 111 4.70 17.56 15.04
N PRO A 112 5.57 17.30 16.04
CA PRO A 112 6.92 17.87 16.06
C PRO A 112 7.69 17.53 14.79
N ALA A 113 8.51 18.47 14.32
CA ALA A 113 9.33 18.33 13.12
C ALA A 113 10.80 18.68 13.41
N ASP A 114 11.27 18.35 14.60
CA ASP A 114 12.67 18.53 14.98
C ASP A 114 13.58 17.56 14.21
N ASP A 115 14.83 17.97 14.02
CA ASP A 115 15.78 17.22 13.20
C ASP A 115 16.06 15.82 13.76
N ALA A 116 16.07 15.65 15.07
CA ALA A 116 16.32 14.36 15.70
C ALA A 116 15.21 13.35 15.35
N THR A 117 13.95 13.75 15.42
CA THR A 117 12.79 12.95 15.03
C THR A 117 12.84 12.58 13.53
N LEU A 118 13.18 13.54 12.67
CA LEU A 118 13.27 13.30 11.24
C LEU A 118 14.42 12.33 10.91
N ILE A 119 15.60 12.53 11.49
CA ILE A 119 16.77 11.66 11.29
C ILE A 119 16.44 10.23 11.74
N ALA A 120 15.94 10.05 12.96
CA ALA A 120 15.57 8.72 13.46
C ALA A 120 14.53 8.01 12.58
N THR A 121 13.58 8.76 12.00
CA THR A 121 12.57 8.17 11.11
C THR A 121 13.17 7.76 9.76
N LEU A 122 14.08 8.56 9.20
CA LEU A 122 14.77 8.20 7.96
C LEU A 122 15.67 6.97 8.15
N GLU A 123 16.40 6.91 9.28
CA GLU A 123 17.20 5.75 9.65
C GLU A 123 16.34 4.49 9.81
N ALA A 124 15.18 4.60 10.47
CA ALA A 124 14.20 3.52 10.59
C ALA A 124 13.64 3.06 9.24
N ALA A 125 13.65 3.93 8.21
CA ALA A 125 13.32 3.58 6.83
C ALA A 125 14.55 3.07 6.03
N GLY A 126 15.68 2.83 6.69
CA GLY A 126 16.90 2.31 6.07
C GLY A 126 17.63 3.34 5.18
N LEU A 127 17.45 4.64 5.42
CA LEU A 127 18.20 5.71 4.75
C LEU A 127 19.46 6.02 5.55
N GLU A 128 20.61 5.56 5.06
CA GLU A 128 21.91 5.87 5.63
C GLU A 128 22.24 7.36 5.45
N GLN A 129 23.02 7.95 6.39
CA GLN A 129 23.38 9.35 6.37
C GLN A 129 22.15 10.29 6.31
N ALA A 130 21.15 10.03 7.16
CA ALA A 130 19.87 10.72 7.16
C ALA A 130 19.98 12.26 7.15
N GLU A 131 20.95 12.84 7.87
CA GLU A 131 21.23 14.29 7.84
C GLU A 131 21.58 14.81 6.44
N ARG A 132 22.31 14.02 5.64
CA ARG A 132 22.64 14.36 4.26
C ARG A 132 21.41 14.18 3.38
N VAL A 133 20.66 13.08 3.55
CA VAL A 133 19.45 12.80 2.78
C VAL A 133 18.42 13.92 2.94
N LEU A 134 18.24 14.46 4.14
CA LEU A 134 17.32 15.58 4.40
C LEU A 134 17.64 16.82 3.54
N LYS A 135 18.89 17.02 3.13
CA LYS A 135 19.31 18.17 2.31
C LYS A 135 19.16 17.95 0.81
N LEU A 136 18.93 16.69 0.37
CA LEU A 136 18.78 16.34 -1.04
C LEU A 136 17.42 16.77 -1.60
N TYR A 137 17.42 17.02 -2.89
CA TYR A 137 16.23 17.15 -3.72
C TYR A 137 15.84 15.78 -4.31
N PRO A 138 14.58 15.57 -4.71
CA PRO A 138 14.12 14.29 -5.28
C PRO A 138 14.96 13.79 -6.46
N PHE A 139 15.40 14.68 -7.34
CA PHE A 139 16.18 14.34 -8.52
C PHE A 139 17.64 13.91 -8.22
N GLU A 140 18.13 14.16 -7.00
CA GLU A 140 19.46 13.72 -6.54
C GLU A 140 19.43 12.32 -5.91
N MET A 141 18.23 11.72 -5.77
CA MET A 141 18.03 10.43 -5.11
C MET A 141 17.81 9.31 -6.11
N SER A 142 18.34 8.11 -5.81
CA SER A 142 18.00 6.89 -6.54
C SER A 142 16.53 6.47 -6.31
N GLY A 143 15.99 5.61 -7.18
CA GLY A 143 14.63 5.09 -7.01
C GLY A 143 14.39 4.42 -5.66
N GLY A 144 15.34 3.58 -5.21
CA GLY A 144 15.27 2.94 -3.90
C GLY A 144 15.38 3.92 -2.72
N MET A 145 16.14 5.00 -2.85
CA MET A 145 16.17 6.06 -1.84
C MET A 145 14.85 6.81 -1.76
N LEU A 146 14.25 7.16 -2.91
CA LEU A 146 12.94 7.81 -2.95
C LEU A 146 11.84 6.92 -2.37
N GLN A 147 11.90 5.61 -2.65
CA GLN A 147 10.94 4.66 -2.08
C GLN A 147 11.06 4.60 -0.56
N ARG A 148 12.29 4.52 -0.03
CA ARG A 148 12.51 4.56 1.43
C ARG A 148 12.09 5.89 2.04
N MET A 149 12.33 7.01 1.34
CA MET A 149 11.85 8.31 1.78
C MET A 149 10.32 8.36 1.86
N MET A 150 9.62 7.76 0.90
CA MET A 150 8.16 7.65 0.95
C MET A 150 7.70 6.78 2.13
N ILE A 151 8.40 5.68 2.42
CA ILE A 151 8.13 4.86 3.61
C ILE A 151 8.40 5.68 4.89
N ALA A 152 9.48 6.47 4.94
CA ALA A 152 9.73 7.39 6.05
C ALA A 152 8.58 8.39 6.25
N MET A 153 8.04 8.96 5.16
CA MET A 153 6.85 9.82 5.25
C MET A 153 5.65 9.08 5.84
N ALA A 154 5.43 7.83 5.45
CA ALA A 154 4.36 7.01 6.02
C ALA A 154 4.60 6.71 7.52
N LEU A 155 5.86 6.50 7.93
CA LEU A 155 6.24 6.32 9.33
C LEU A 155 6.05 7.60 10.18
N LEU A 156 6.30 8.79 9.61
CA LEU A 156 6.00 10.09 10.27
C LEU A 156 4.51 10.25 10.55
N CYS A 157 3.65 9.71 9.70
CA CYS A 157 2.21 9.72 9.96
C CYS A 157 1.85 8.97 11.24
N ASP A 158 2.60 7.91 11.59
CA ASP A 158 2.33 7.03 12.74
C ASP A 158 0.86 6.55 12.76
N ALA A 159 0.36 6.26 11.58
CA ALA A 159 -1.02 5.85 11.38
C ALA A 159 -1.20 4.36 11.69
N PRO A 160 -2.35 3.94 12.25
CA PRO A 160 -2.62 2.54 12.56
C PRO A 160 -2.77 1.65 11.33
N PHE A 161 -2.92 2.23 10.14
CA PHE A 161 -3.02 1.50 8.86
C PHE A 161 -2.12 2.10 7.78
N ILE A 162 -1.69 1.25 6.87
CA ILE A 162 -0.89 1.62 5.69
C ILE A 162 -1.57 1.06 4.43
N VAL A 163 -1.71 1.88 3.41
CA VAL A 163 -2.00 1.44 2.04
C VAL A 163 -0.70 1.51 1.25
N ALA A 164 -0.20 0.37 0.81
CA ALA A 164 0.99 0.26 -0.02
C ALA A 164 0.59 -0.18 -1.43
N ASP A 165 0.58 0.76 -2.38
CA ASP A 165 0.22 0.50 -3.78
C ASP A 165 1.49 0.22 -4.58
N GLU A 166 1.69 -1.04 -4.94
CA GLU A 166 2.84 -1.55 -5.69
C GLU A 166 4.22 -1.04 -5.18
N PRO A 167 4.54 -1.24 -3.89
CA PRO A 167 5.67 -0.56 -3.23
C PRO A 167 7.05 -0.98 -3.74
N THR A 168 7.15 -2.00 -4.57
CA THR A 168 8.41 -2.55 -5.11
C THR A 168 8.51 -2.47 -6.63
N THR A 169 7.50 -1.95 -7.31
CA THR A 169 7.50 -1.76 -8.78
C THR A 169 8.61 -0.78 -9.17
N ASP A 170 9.24 -1.02 -10.33
CA ASP A 170 10.36 -0.24 -10.88
C ASP A 170 11.67 -0.29 -10.05
N LEU A 171 11.81 -1.24 -9.11
CA LEU A 171 13.03 -1.48 -8.37
C LEU A 171 13.78 -2.72 -8.93
N ASP A 172 15.10 -2.68 -8.86
CA ASP A 172 15.90 -3.89 -9.09
C ASP A 172 15.68 -4.92 -7.97
N ALA A 173 16.03 -6.19 -8.22
CA ALA A 173 15.76 -7.30 -7.31
C ALA A 173 16.37 -7.09 -5.91
N VAL A 174 17.54 -6.43 -5.81
CA VAL A 174 18.21 -6.17 -4.53
C VAL A 174 17.47 -5.08 -3.76
N ALA A 175 17.08 -4.01 -4.43
CA ALA A 175 16.29 -2.92 -3.84
C ALA A 175 14.91 -3.42 -3.42
N GLN A 176 14.25 -4.24 -4.27
CA GLN A 176 12.97 -4.88 -3.95
C GLN A 176 13.07 -5.72 -2.66
N ALA A 177 14.06 -6.63 -2.57
CA ALA A 177 14.25 -7.45 -1.38
C ALA A 177 14.39 -6.60 -0.10
N ARG A 178 15.19 -5.54 -0.16
CA ARG A 178 15.40 -4.61 0.97
C ARG A 178 14.15 -3.84 1.37
N ILE A 179 13.28 -3.47 0.41
CA ILE A 179 11.99 -2.82 0.72
C ILE A 179 11.04 -3.82 1.37
N LEU A 180 11.02 -5.06 0.91
CA LEU A 180 10.19 -6.11 1.52
C LEU A 180 10.64 -6.44 2.95
N ASP A 181 11.96 -6.50 3.20
CA ASP A 181 12.50 -6.64 4.57
C ASP A 181 12.05 -5.49 5.45
N LEU A 182 12.18 -4.26 4.98
CA LEU A 182 11.74 -3.06 5.71
C LEU A 182 10.25 -3.08 6.02
N LEU A 183 9.40 -3.48 5.07
CA LEU A 183 7.95 -3.60 5.31
C LEU A 183 7.63 -4.70 6.32
N ALA A 184 8.34 -5.84 6.27
CA ALA A 184 8.22 -6.92 7.25
C ALA A 184 8.60 -6.45 8.67
N ASP A 185 9.71 -5.72 8.78
CA ASP A 185 10.16 -5.13 10.06
C ASP A 185 9.15 -4.12 10.62
N ILE A 186 8.54 -3.29 9.76
CA ILE A 186 7.48 -2.36 10.17
C ILE A 186 6.26 -3.14 10.68
N MET A 187 5.85 -4.20 9.99
CA MET A 187 4.74 -5.06 10.43
C MET A 187 5.03 -5.72 11.76
N GLN A 188 6.25 -6.23 11.96
CA GLN A 188 6.63 -6.92 13.19
C GLN A 188 6.73 -5.95 14.40
N ASN A 189 7.32 -4.76 14.20
CA ASN A 189 7.65 -3.85 15.29
C ASN A 189 6.54 -2.86 15.63
N ARG A 190 5.73 -2.44 14.67
CA ARG A 190 4.65 -1.44 14.85
C ARG A 190 3.25 -2.03 14.68
N ALA A 191 3.13 -3.19 14.05
CA ALA A 191 1.89 -3.92 13.81
C ALA A 191 0.74 -3.04 13.25
N PRO A 192 0.97 -2.20 12.21
CA PRO A 192 -0.15 -1.54 11.53
C PRO A 192 -1.02 -2.58 10.82
N GLY A 193 -2.25 -2.23 10.45
CA GLY A 193 -2.95 -2.98 9.41
C GLY A 193 -2.43 -2.55 8.04
N MET A 194 -2.18 -3.46 7.11
CA MET A 194 -1.67 -3.10 5.79
C MET A 194 -2.58 -3.61 4.67
N LEU A 195 -2.96 -2.72 3.75
CA LEU A 195 -3.46 -3.10 2.43
C LEU A 195 -2.28 -3.04 1.45
N LEU A 196 -1.84 -4.21 1.00
CA LEU A 196 -0.73 -4.35 0.06
C LEU A 196 -1.28 -4.64 -1.34
N VAL A 197 -1.20 -3.68 -2.23
CA VAL A 197 -1.55 -3.87 -3.64
C VAL A 197 -0.33 -4.32 -4.40
N THR A 198 -0.44 -5.44 -5.11
CA THR A 198 0.65 -5.97 -5.94
C THR A 198 0.11 -6.92 -7.00
N HIS A 199 0.87 -7.11 -8.06
CA HIS A 199 0.68 -8.18 -9.03
C HIS A 199 1.70 -9.32 -8.85
N ASP A 200 2.65 -9.17 -7.92
CA ASP A 200 3.71 -10.15 -7.65
C ASP A 200 3.31 -11.10 -6.53
N MET A 201 3.04 -12.36 -6.89
CA MET A 201 2.67 -13.40 -5.94
C MET A 201 3.80 -13.79 -4.99
N GLY A 202 5.07 -13.51 -5.32
CA GLY A 202 6.21 -13.68 -4.42
C GLY A 202 6.19 -12.67 -3.27
N VAL A 203 5.79 -11.43 -3.56
CA VAL A 203 5.55 -10.40 -2.54
C VAL A 203 4.40 -10.79 -1.62
N VAL A 204 3.30 -11.33 -2.21
CA VAL A 204 2.15 -11.86 -1.46
C VAL A 204 2.57 -12.99 -0.52
N ALA A 205 3.25 -14.02 -1.03
CA ALA A 205 3.71 -15.15 -0.25
C ALA A 205 4.62 -14.76 0.93
N ARG A 206 5.36 -13.65 0.77
CA ARG A 206 6.30 -13.18 1.78
C ARG A 206 5.67 -12.35 2.89
N LEU A 207 4.67 -11.52 2.58
CA LEU A 207 4.16 -10.50 3.49
C LEU A 207 2.70 -10.68 3.90
N ALA A 208 1.87 -11.33 3.07
CA ALA A 208 0.44 -11.32 3.27
C ALA A 208 -0.05 -12.40 4.25
N ASP A 209 -1.05 -12.06 5.04
CA ASP A 209 -1.84 -13.02 5.85
C ASP A 209 -3.08 -13.46 5.06
N GLU A 210 -3.74 -12.52 4.41
CA GLU A 210 -4.97 -12.72 3.63
C GLU A 210 -4.78 -12.13 2.21
N VAL A 211 -5.46 -12.71 1.24
CA VAL A 211 -5.42 -12.27 -0.17
C VAL A 211 -6.84 -12.07 -0.68
N ALA A 212 -7.06 -10.97 -1.38
CA ALA A 212 -8.24 -10.73 -2.19
C ALA A 212 -7.80 -10.62 -3.67
N VAL A 213 -8.35 -11.48 -4.51
CA VAL A 213 -8.07 -11.50 -5.96
C VAL A 213 -9.13 -10.68 -6.68
N MET A 214 -8.68 -9.70 -7.44
CA MET A 214 -9.55 -8.78 -8.17
C MET A 214 -9.46 -9.02 -9.67
N ASP A 215 -10.60 -9.17 -10.30
CA ASP A 215 -10.73 -9.24 -11.76
C ASP A 215 -11.93 -8.42 -12.23
N ASN A 216 -11.75 -7.67 -13.34
CA ASN A 216 -12.80 -6.86 -13.96
C ASN A 216 -13.65 -6.06 -12.97
N GLY A 217 -13.01 -5.40 -12.01
CA GLY A 217 -13.66 -4.53 -11.03
C GLY A 217 -14.32 -5.27 -9.86
N SER A 218 -14.20 -6.59 -9.74
CA SER A 218 -14.86 -7.39 -8.69
C SER A 218 -13.85 -8.26 -7.94
N ILE A 219 -14.10 -8.55 -6.65
CA ILE A 219 -13.37 -9.59 -5.94
C ILE A 219 -13.91 -10.94 -6.38
N VAL A 220 -13.04 -11.76 -6.95
CA VAL A 220 -13.41 -13.09 -7.48
C VAL A 220 -13.03 -14.23 -6.55
N GLU A 221 -12.05 -14.00 -5.67
CA GLU A 221 -11.66 -14.94 -4.61
C GLU A 221 -11.01 -14.20 -3.44
N GLN A 222 -11.24 -14.66 -2.21
CA GLN A 222 -10.61 -14.11 -1.02
C GLN A 222 -10.41 -15.21 0.02
N GLY A 223 -9.26 -15.20 0.70
CA GLY A 223 -8.93 -16.19 1.73
C GLY A 223 -7.55 -15.99 2.33
N GLY A 224 -7.16 -16.91 3.21
CA GLY A 224 -5.81 -16.97 3.74
C GLY A 224 -4.78 -17.30 2.65
N VAL A 225 -3.58 -16.74 2.76
CA VAL A 225 -2.51 -16.90 1.76
C VAL A 225 -2.21 -18.38 1.48
N ASP A 226 -2.07 -19.21 2.51
CA ASP A 226 -1.76 -20.64 2.36
C ASP A 226 -2.84 -21.39 1.57
N THR A 227 -4.12 -21.09 1.87
CA THR A 227 -5.26 -21.72 1.18
C THR A 227 -5.30 -21.32 -0.28
N LEU A 228 -5.08 -20.03 -0.56
CA LEU A 228 -5.15 -19.50 -1.92
C LEU A 228 -4.00 -20.02 -2.80
N PHE A 229 -2.81 -20.26 -2.22
CA PHE A 229 -1.70 -20.88 -2.93
C PHE A 229 -1.86 -22.37 -3.13
N SER A 230 -2.39 -23.11 -2.13
CA SER A 230 -2.51 -24.56 -2.18
C SER A 230 -3.75 -25.07 -2.92
N ALA A 231 -4.87 -24.32 -2.86
CA ALA A 231 -6.14 -24.75 -3.42
C ALA A 231 -6.95 -23.58 -4.04
N PRO A 232 -6.39 -22.88 -5.04
CA PRO A 232 -7.07 -21.75 -5.68
C PRO A 232 -8.33 -22.23 -6.42
N GLN A 233 -9.45 -21.55 -6.18
CA GLN A 233 -10.76 -21.95 -6.72
C GLN A 233 -11.07 -21.24 -8.05
N HIS A 234 -10.80 -19.93 -8.12
CA HIS A 234 -11.09 -19.15 -9.32
C HIS A 234 -10.01 -19.32 -10.41
N THR A 235 -10.41 -19.28 -11.67
CA THR A 235 -9.47 -19.44 -12.81
C THR A 235 -8.39 -18.38 -12.84
N VAL A 236 -8.70 -17.12 -12.51
CA VAL A 236 -7.72 -16.03 -12.42
C VAL A 236 -6.71 -16.30 -11.33
N THR A 237 -7.15 -16.78 -10.16
CA THR A 237 -6.27 -17.13 -9.05
C THR A 237 -5.32 -18.26 -9.43
N ARG A 238 -5.86 -19.32 -10.06
CA ARG A 238 -5.04 -20.44 -10.57
C ARG A 238 -3.97 -19.95 -11.54
N SER A 239 -4.33 -19.06 -12.46
CA SER A 239 -3.37 -18.50 -13.42
C SER A 239 -2.27 -17.68 -12.75
N LEU A 240 -2.60 -16.87 -11.73
CA LEU A 240 -1.63 -16.08 -10.98
C LEU A 240 -0.67 -16.98 -10.19
N VAL A 241 -1.20 -17.98 -9.48
CA VAL A 241 -0.40 -18.93 -8.71
C VAL A 241 0.47 -19.81 -9.63
N ALA A 242 -0.10 -20.30 -10.72
CA ALA A 242 0.65 -21.10 -11.70
C ALA A 242 1.81 -20.31 -12.34
N ALA A 243 1.57 -19.05 -12.71
CA ALA A 243 2.61 -18.18 -13.25
C ALA A 243 3.74 -17.95 -12.23
N HIS A 244 3.41 -17.79 -10.95
CA HIS A 244 4.40 -17.65 -9.88
C HIS A 244 5.22 -18.94 -9.70
N LEU A 245 4.55 -20.10 -9.58
CA LEU A 245 5.23 -21.39 -9.38
C LEU A 245 6.16 -21.75 -10.56
N ALA A 246 5.76 -21.42 -11.79
CA ALA A 246 6.57 -21.64 -12.98
C ALA A 246 7.94 -20.92 -12.92
N LEU A 247 8.05 -19.77 -12.23
CA LEU A 247 9.33 -19.08 -12.02
C LEU A 247 10.33 -19.91 -11.21
N TYR A 248 9.84 -20.85 -10.40
CA TYR A 248 10.64 -21.74 -9.57
C TYR A 248 10.69 -23.18 -10.11
N GLY A 249 10.18 -23.43 -11.32
CA GLY A 249 10.11 -24.77 -11.92
C GLY A 249 9.14 -25.70 -11.19
N MET A 250 8.13 -25.15 -10.50
CA MET A 250 7.10 -25.89 -9.77
C MET A 250 5.77 -25.81 -10.51
N GLU A 251 4.92 -26.82 -10.35
CA GLU A 251 3.57 -26.86 -10.92
C GLU A 251 2.51 -26.88 -9.80
N LEU A 252 1.33 -26.35 -10.08
CA LEU A 252 0.18 -26.53 -9.22
C LEU A 252 -0.20 -28.02 -9.21
N THR A 253 -0.14 -28.65 -8.05
CA THR A 253 -0.69 -30.00 -7.88
C THR A 253 -2.20 -29.93 -7.94
N SER A 254 -2.78 -30.65 -8.89
CA SER A 254 -4.24 -30.76 -9.13
C SER A 254 -4.97 -31.42 -7.96
#